data_d4c77982a26891d4182683e7d8a5ca81
#
_entry.id   d4c77982a26891d4182683e7d8a5ca81
#
_cell.length_a   1.000
_cell.length_b   1.000
_cell.length_c   1.000
_cell.angle_alpha   90.00
_cell.angle_beta   90.00
_cell.angle_gamma   90.00
#
_symmetry.space_group_name_H-M   'P 1'
#
loop_
_entity.id
_entity.type
_entity.pdbx_description
1 polymer ?
#
loop_
_entity_poly.entity_id
_entity_poly.type
_entity_poly.pdbx_seq_one_letter_code
_entity_poly.pdbx_strand_id
1 'polypeptide(L)'
;MAQVVLENIYKSFPQRKGEGVASPTSPGDGKKSDATPEAAEIVNVLRRINLTIADGEFMVLVGPSGCGKSTLLRLIAGLEAMTGGNITVGDRLINDLPPKERDIAMVFQNYALYPHMTVYDNIAFGLRRRELEHRETQDSSLPDWAKNLLVGVTRKLPKGLRYISDKERQVDQQVRNVAQLLQMETLLNRLPKQLSGGQRQRVALGRAIARNPQVFLMDEPLSNLDAKLRAETRAQIVKLQRQLGTTTIYVTHDQTEAMTMGDRIAIMNQGQIQQVASPLELYNRPANRFVAEFIGSPPMNFIPVTFHAPLLITHNNFRLTLPETWETSLRKYDKQTIILGMRPEHLILSVPATKNLPVKVDLVENLGNDSFLAVRISPPESQITHTDNYLQVRIPPDRLVGVGDQLWLSLNPEKLHFFDPQTESAIFPRN
;
A
#
# COMPACT_ATOMS: atom_id res chain seq x y z
N MET A 1 9.38 7.22 -20.54
CA MET A 1 8.71 6.95 -19.27
C MET A 1 8.19 8.28 -18.76
N ALA A 2 7.40 8.33 -17.71
CA ALA A 2 6.78 9.60 -17.35
C ALA A 2 6.73 9.79 -15.83
N GLN A 3 7.06 10.98 -15.37
CA GLN A 3 6.76 11.45 -14.01
C GLN A 3 5.25 11.55 -13.83
N VAL A 4 4.75 11.26 -12.61
CA VAL A 4 3.35 11.47 -12.25
C VAL A 4 3.27 12.51 -11.14
N VAL A 5 2.50 13.58 -11.36
CA VAL A 5 2.30 14.65 -10.38
C VAL A 5 0.83 14.76 -10.04
N LEU A 6 0.54 14.68 -8.75
CA LEU A 6 -0.79 14.86 -8.16
C LEU A 6 -0.78 16.16 -7.35
N GLU A 7 -1.64 17.11 -7.71
CA GLU A 7 -1.71 18.42 -7.06
C GLU A 7 -3.10 18.67 -6.52
N ASN A 8 -3.20 18.82 -5.20
CA ASN A 8 -4.44 19.14 -4.48
C ASN A 8 -5.61 18.24 -4.90
N ILE A 9 -5.41 16.91 -4.94
CA ILE A 9 -6.46 15.98 -5.34
C ILE A 9 -7.51 15.86 -4.24
N TYR A 10 -8.75 16.08 -4.64
CA TYR A 10 -9.94 15.87 -3.81
C TYR A 10 -10.89 14.87 -4.47
N LYS A 11 -11.51 14.02 -3.66
CA LYS A 11 -12.61 13.15 -4.08
C LYS A 11 -13.65 13.05 -3.00
N SER A 12 -14.89 13.38 -3.38
CA SER A 12 -16.06 13.28 -2.55
C SER A 12 -17.12 12.45 -3.25
N PHE A 13 -17.89 11.70 -2.49
CA PHE A 13 -19.06 10.95 -2.96
C PHE A 13 -20.32 11.45 -2.24
N PRO A 14 -21.47 11.53 -2.91
CA PRO A 14 -22.76 11.73 -2.22
C PRO A 14 -23.06 10.49 -1.37
N GLN A 15 -23.49 10.67 -0.13
CA GLN A 15 -23.87 9.57 0.74
C GLN A 15 -25.12 8.88 0.17
N ARG A 16 -25.06 7.56 -0.02
CA ARG A 16 -26.23 6.78 -0.40
C ARG A 16 -27.14 6.62 0.83
N LYS A 17 -28.41 7.06 0.74
CA LYS A 17 -29.44 6.74 1.75
C LYS A 17 -29.55 5.20 1.87
N GLY A 18 -29.08 4.60 2.98
CA GLY A 18 -29.21 3.17 3.25
C GLY A 18 -28.11 2.51 4.06
N GLU A 19 -26.96 3.14 4.29
CA GLU A 19 -25.83 2.56 5.06
C GLU A 19 -25.57 3.31 6.38
N GLY A 20 -26.60 3.78 7.05
CA GLY A 20 -26.51 4.30 8.41
C GLY A 20 -26.57 3.16 9.42
N VAL A 21 -25.56 3.03 10.27
CA VAL A 21 -25.57 2.20 11.48
C VAL A 21 -26.79 2.62 12.30
N ALA A 22 -27.79 1.73 12.42
CA ALA A 22 -28.96 1.94 13.24
C ALA A 22 -28.56 2.05 14.70
N SER A 23 -28.60 3.25 15.26
CA SER A 23 -28.66 3.43 16.71
C SER A 23 -30.11 3.10 17.17
N PRO A 24 -30.31 2.36 18.26
CA PRO A 24 -31.65 2.03 18.73
C PRO A 24 -32.32 3.26 19.35
N THR A 25 -33.27 3.87 18.63
CA THR A 25 -34.16 4.89 19.18
C THR A 25 -35.47 4.27 19.64
N SER A 26 -35.85 4.62 20.85
CA SER A 26 -37.12 4.31 21.52
C SER A 26 -38.36 4.80 20.73
N PRO A 27 -39.53 4.14 20.85
CA PRO A 27 -40.73 4.53 20.13
C PRO A 27 -41.43 5.70 20.81
N GLY A 28 -41.68 6.77 20.05
CA GLY A 28 -42.45 7.92 20.52
C GLY A 28 -42.82 8.89 19.42
N ASP A 29 -44.11 8.92 19.13
CA ASP A 29 -44.96 9.99 18.56
C ASP A 29 -44.72 10.52 17.13
N GLY A 30 -45.75 10.23 16.32
CA GLY A 30 -45.94 10.77 14.98
C GLY A 30 -46.21 12.27 14.95
N LYS A 31 -45.37 12.98 14.18
CA LYS A 31 -45.77 14.24 13.50
C LYS A 31 -45.10 14.25 12.12
N LYS A 32 -45.95 14.25 11.08
CA LYS A 32 -45.53 14.58 9.71
C LYS A 32 -45.12 16.05 9.71
N SER A 33 -43.86 16.31 9.47
CA SER A 33 -43.35 17.63 9.11
C SER A 33 -42.86 17.58 7.65
N ASP A 34 -43.29 18.56 6.85
CA ASP A 34 -42.86 18.82 5.48
C ASP A 34 -41.33 18.92 5.44
N ALA A 35 -40.71 17.90 4.88
CA ALA A 35 -39.23 17.85 4.75
C ALA A 35 -38.81 18.64 3.52
N THR A 36 -38.19 19.78 3.73
CA THR A 36 -37.26 20.40 2.80
C THR A 36 -36.23 19.34 2.34
N PRO A 37 -35.77 19.33 1.07
CA PRO A 37 -34.82 18.36 0.63
C PRO A 37 -33.53 18.54 1.43
N GLU A 38 -33.27 17.61 2.37
CA GLU A 38 -31.97 17.52 3.07
C GLU A 38 -30.83 17.41 2.07
N ALA A 39 -29.88 18.32 2.18
CA ALA A 39 -28.64 18.28 1.41
C ALA A 39 -27.98 16.90 1.62
N ALA A 40 -27.76 16.19 0.54
CA ALA A 40 -27.10 14.88 0.59
C ALA A 40 -25.75 15.04 1.32
N GLU A 41 -25.57 14.32 2.42
CA GLU A 41 -24.33 14.33 3.20
C GLU A 41 -23.19 13.86 2.29
N ILE A 42 -22.13 14.67 2.21
CA ILE A 42 -21.00 14.43 1.30
C ILE A 42 -19.87 13.74 2.08
N VAL A 43 -19.46 12.55 1.64
CA VAL A 43 -18.32 11.83 2.21
C VAL A 43 -17.05 12.18 1.45
N ASN A 44 -16.10 12.85 2.12
CA ASN A 44 -14.80 13.19 1.57
C ASN A 44 -13.84 12.00 1.71
N VAL A 45 -13.57 11.31 0.61
CA VAL A 45 -12.68 10.12 0.57
C VAL A 45 -11.23 10.51 0.40
N LEU A 46 -10.92 11.53 -0.41
CA LEU A 46 -9.58 12.08 -0.55
C LEU A 46 -9.59 13.58 -0.23
N ARG A 47 -8.57 14.01 0.53
CA ARG A 47 -8.46 15.35 1.08
C ARG A 47 -7.08 15.92 0.79
N ARG A 48 -6.97 16.77 -0.24
CA ARG A 48 -5.75 17.49 -0.60
C ARG A 48 -4.53 16.59 -0.75
N ILE A 49 -4.62 15.57 -1.59
CA ILE A 49 -3.47 14.71 -1.89
C ILE A 49 -2.50 15.46 -2.80
N ASN A 50 -1.25 15.57 -2.35
CA ASN A 50 -0.13 16.06 -3.13
C ASN A 50 0.95 14.98 -3.14
N LEU A 51 1.35 14.52 -4.33
CA LEU A 51 2.34 13.46 -4.49
C LEU A 51 3.03 13.58 -5.84
N THR A 52 4.36 13.60 -5.81
CA THR A 52 5.18 13.52 -7.02
C THR A 52 5.89 12.18 -7.05
N ILE A 53 5.74 11.44 -8.15
CA ILE A 53 6.35 10.15 -8.43
C ILE A 53 7.32 10.36 -9.57
N ALA A 54 8.60 10.08 -9.35
CA ALA A 54 9.63 10.30 -10.35
C ALA A 54 9.51 9.33 -11.54
N ASP A 55 10.10 9.68 -12.66
CA ASP A 55 10.19 8.79 -13.81
C ASP A 55 10.93 7.49 -13.45
N GLY A 56 10.34 6.34 -13.78
CA GLY A 56 10.88 5.03 -13.47
C GLY A 56 10.81 4.60 -12.00
N GLU A 57 10.22 5.41 -11.12
CA GLU A 57 10.08 5.11 -9.69
C GLU A 57 9.04 4.01 -9.41
N PHE A 58 9.33 3.16 -8.43
CA PHE A 58 8.36 2.23 -7.85
C PHE A 58 7.77 2.85 -6.56
N MET A 59 6.64 3.54 -6.69
CA MET A 59 5.92 4.15 -5.57
C MET A 59 4.90 3.17 -5.00
N VAL A 60 4.94 2.93 -3.69
CA VAL A 60 3.93 2.12 -3.00
C VAL A 60 2.98 3.00 -2.19
N LEU A 61 1.68 2.81 -2.38
CA LEU A 61 0.64 3.41 -1.54
C LEU A 61 0.17 2.37 -0.52
N VAL A 62 0.32 2.67 0.76
CA VAL A 62 -0.04 1.76 1.84
C VAL A 62 -0.87 2.48 2.91
N GLY A 63 -1.69 1.74 3.64
CA GLY A 63 -2.54 2.29 4.71
C GLY A 63 -3.71 1.37 5.05
N PRO A 64 -4.51 1.67 6.07
CA PRO A 64 -5.67 0.91 6.48
C PRO A 64 -6.71 0.74 5.35
N SER A 65 -7.57 -0.27 5.48
CA SER A 65 -8.69 -0.43 4.57
C SER A 65 -9.60 0.80 4.60
N GLY A 66 -10.09 1.24 3.44
CA GLY A 66 -10.97 2.41 3.33
C GLY A 66 -10.29 3.77 3.38
N CYS A 67 -8.95 3.87 3.52
CA CYS A 67 -8.27 5.18 3.55
C CYS A 67 -8.14 5.90 2.20
N GLY A 68 -8.65 5.32 1.09
CA GLY A 68 -8.72 5.99 -0.22
C GLY A 68 -7.68 5.54 -1.25
N LYS A 69 -6.81 4.55 -0.99
CA LYS A 69 -5.75 4.09 -1.92
C LYS A 69 -6.25 3.69 -3.30
N SER A 70 -7.20 2.74 -3.36
CA SER A 70 -7.77 2.27 -4.62
C SER A 70 -8.59 3.36 -5.32
N THR A 71 -9.20 4.28 -4.56
CA THR A 71 -9.86 5.45 -5.13
C THR A 71 -8.86 6.36 -5.83
N LEU A 72 -7.72 6.67 -5.18
CA LEU A 72 -6.65 7.46 -5.79
C LEU A 72 -6.13 6.81 -7.07
N LEU A 73 -5.90 5.49 -7.03
CA LEU A 73 -5.45 4.73 -8.20
C LEU A 73 -6.45 4.81 -9.37
N ARG A 74 -7.76 4.71 -9.08
CA ARG A 74 -8.84 4.82 -10.09
C ARG A 74 -8.96 6.22 -10.66
N LEU A 75 -8.71 7.27 -9.87
CA LEU A 75 -8.64 8.66 -10.38
C LEU A 75 -7.50 8.81 -11.39
N ILE A 76 -6.30 8.29 -11.09
CA ILE A 76 -5.15 8.31 -12.00
C ILE A 76 -5.46 7.52 -13.28
N ALA A 77 -6.12 6.36 -13.17
CA ALA A 77 -6.53 5.54 -14.31
C ALA A 77 -7.65 6.18 -15.15
N GLY A 78 -8.35 7.22 -14.65
CA GLY A 78 -9.51 7.83 -15.29
C GLY A 78 -10.80 7.00 -15.19
N LEU A 79 -10.83 6.04 -14.27
CA LEU A 79 -12.00 5.19 -13.99
C LEU A 79 -12.99 5.88 -13.05
N GLU A 80 -12.55 6.92 -12.37
CA GLU A 80 -13.33 7.79 -11.50
C GLU A 80 -13.03 9.25 -11.85
N ALA A 81 -14.02 10.12 -11.73
CA ALA A 81 -13.84 11.57 -11.87
C ALA A 81 -13.41 12.17 -10.53
N MET A 82 -12.42 13.05 -10.53
CA MET A 82 -12.05 13.80 -9.33
C MET A 82 -13.01 14.96 -9.07
N THR A 83 -13.06 15.39 -7.80
CA THR A 83 -13.85 16.55 -7.38
C THR A 83 -13.03 17.85 -7.52
N GLY A 84 -11.71 17.76 -7.44
CA GLY A 84 -10.80 18.90 -7.63
C GLY A 84 -9.34 18.48 -7.68
N GLY A 85 -8.48 19.35 -8.14
CA GLY A 85 -7.05 19.16 -8.29
C GLY A 85 -6.61 18.87 -9.71
N ASN A 86 -5.31 18.54 -9.88
CA ASN A 86 -4.70 18.25 -11.18
C ASN A 86 -3.87 16.96 -11.13
N ILE A 87 -3.95 16.18 -12.20
CA ILE A 87 -3.10 14.99 -12.42
C ILE A 87 -2.34 15.21 -13.72
N THR A 88 -1.01 15.16 -13.64
CA THR A 88 -0.13 15.30 -14.80
C THR A 88 0.71 14.04 -14.95
N VAL A 89 0.84 13.54 -16.19
CA VAL A 89 1.72 12.41 -16.55
C VAL A 89 2.69 12.90 -17.63
N GLY A 90 3.98 12.90 -17.30
CA GLY A 90 4.98 13.65 -18.09
C GLY A 90 4.60 15.13 -18.11
N ASP A 91 4.54 15.70 -19.31
CA ASP A 91 4.15 17.11 -19.52
C ASP A 91 2.64 17.27 -19.81
N ARG A 92 1.85 16.20 -19.68
CA ARG A 92 0.46 16.18 -20.11
C ARG A 92 -0.51 16.17 -18.92
N LEU A 93 -1.39 17.17 -18.84
CA LEU A 93 -2.54 17.17 -17.93
C LEU A 93 -3.56 16.13 -18.42
N ILE A 94 -3.98 15.21 -17.52
CA ILE A 94 -4.83 14.07 -17.88
C ILE A 94 -6.23 14.11 -17.26
N ASN A 95 -6.62 15.20 -16.61
CA ASN A 95 -7.88 15.34 -15.87
C ASN A 95 -9.09 14.87 -16.68
N ASP A 96 -9.26 15.44 -17.89
CA ASP A 96 -10.43 15.22 -18.75
C ASP A 96 -10.24 14.11 -19.78
N LEU A 97 -9.06 13.46 -19.78
CA LEU A 97 -8.78 12.39 -20.72
C LEU A 97 -9.47 11.09 -20.30
N PRO A 98 -10.14 10.41 -21.24
CA PRO A 98 -10.69 9.10 -20.98
C PRO A 98 -9.56 8.06 -20.73
N PRO A 99 -9.83 6.95 -20.04
CA PRO A 99 -8.80 5.95 -19.66
C PRO A 99 -7.94 5.46 -20.84
N LYS A 100 -8.51 5.34 -22.03
CA LYS A 100 -7.82 4.85 -23.24
C LYS A 100 -6.72 5.80 -23.73
N GLU A 101 -6.83 7.09 -23.44
CA GLU A 101 -5.93 8.16 -23.91
C GLU A 101 -4.85 8.53 -22.89
N ARG A 102 -4.91 7.98 -21.66
CA ARG A 102 -3.96 8.29 -20.59
C ARG A 102 -2.61 7.58 -20.71
N ASP A 103 -2.47 6.62 -21.62
CA ASP A 103 -1.30 5.75 -21.78
C ASP A 103 -0.85 5.06 -20.49
N ILE A 104 -1.84 4.66 -19.70
CA ILE A 104 -1.71 4.00 -18.40
C ILE A 104 -2.22 2.56 -18.51
N ALA A 105 -1.52 1.62 -17.92
CA ALA A 105 -2.02 0.25 -17.76
C ALA A 105 -2.34 -0.03 -16.29
N MET A 106 -3.48 -0.70 -16.04
CA MET A 106 -3.91 -1.07 -14.70
C MET A 106 -4.08 -2.58 -14.55
N VAL A 107 -3.53 -3.11 -13.46
CA VAL A 107 -3.74 -4.49 -13.00
C VAL A 107 -4.66 -4.44 -11.79
N PHE A 108 -5.82 -5.09 -11.89
CA PHE A 108 -6.84 -5.12 -10.85
C PHE A 108 -6.60 -6.29 -9.87
N GLN A 109 -7.11 -6.17 -8.67
CA GLN A 109 -7.05 -7.18 -7.61
C GLN A 109 -7.58 -8.57 -8.05
N ASN A 110 -8.62 -8.61 -8.86
CA ASN A 110 -9.21 -9.83 -9.40
C ASN A 110 -8.65 -10.23 -10.79
N TYR A 111 -7.52 -9.59 -11.20
CA TYR A 111 -6.85 -9.76 -12.49
C TYR A 111 -7.69 -9.34 -13.72
N ALA A 112 -9.00 -9.31 -13.65
CA ALA A 112 -9.95 -8.94 -14.70
C ALA A 112 -9.65 -9.59 -16.06
N LEU A 113 -9.25 -10.88 -16.07
CA LEU A 113 -9.00 -11.63 -17.30
C LEU A 113 -10.31 -11.99 -17.99
N TYR A 114 -10.32 -11.99 -19.33
CA TYR A 114 -11.43 -12.44 -20.12
C TYR A 114 -11.51 -13.99 -20.08
N PRO A 115 -12.52 -14.60 -19.42
CA PRO A 115 -12.52 -16.02 -19.11
C PRO A 115 -12.69 -16.93 -20.35
N HIS A 116 -13.24 -16.38 -21.42
CA HIS A 116 -13.49 -17.07 -22.71
C HIS A 116 -12.35 -16.92 -23.71
N MET A 117 -11.33 -16.11 -23.39
CA MET A 117 -10.16 -15.89 -24.23
C MET A 117 -8.97 -16.70 -23.72
N THR A 118 -8.12 -17.17 -24.65
CA THR A 118 -6.84 -17.79 -24.29
C THR A 118 -5.89 -16.79 -23.64
N VAL A 119 -4.78 -17.27 -23.06
CA VAL A 119 -3.69 -16.41 -22.58
C VAL A 119 -3.20 -15.51 -23.70
N TYR A 120 -2.96 -16.06 -24.89
CA TYR A 120 -2.57 -15.32 -26.07
C TYR A 120 -3.56 -14.19 -26.39
N ASP A 121 -4.85 -14.49 -26.46
CA ASP A 121 -5.87 -13.51 -26.81
C ASP A 121 -6.06 -12.45 -25.70
N ASN A 122 -5.91 -12.80 -24.43
CA ASN A 122 -5.89 -11.83 -23.33
C ASN A 122 -4.76 -10.81 -23.47
N ILE A 123 -3.55 -11.25 -23.82
CA ILE A 123 -2.39 -10.37 -24.03
C ILE A 123 -2.55 -9.54 -25.30
N ALA A 124 -3.01 -10.16 -26.39
CA ALA A 124 -3.19 -9.51 -27.69
C ALA A 124 -4.33 -8.48 -27.73
N PHE A 125 -5.30 -8.58 -26.81
CA PHE A 125 -6.53 -7.80 -26.82
C PHE A 125 -6.28 -6.29 -26.92
N GLY A 126 -5.44 -5.76 -26.03
CA GLY A 126 -5.10 -4.33 -26.00
C GLY A 126 -4.33 -3.85 -27.23
N LEU A 127 -3.46 -4.70 -27.78
CA LEU A 127 -2.68 -4.40 -28.99
C LEU A 127 -3.59 -4.27 -30.22
N ARG A 128 -4.48 -5.25 -30.42
CA ARG A 128 -5.42 -5.23 -31.54
C ARG A 128 -6.37 -4.03 -31.51
N ARG A 129 -6.78 -3.58 -30.30
CA ARG A 129 -7.69 -2.45 -30.15
C ARG A 129 -7.01 -1.11 -30.47
N ARG A 130 -5.75 -0.91 -30.05
CA ARG A 130 -4.96 0.29 -30.36
C ARG A 130 -4.78 0.48 -31.87
N GLU A 131 -4.63 -0.63 -32.60
CA GLU A 131 -4.47 -0.61 -34.05
C GLU A 131 -5.76 -0.25 -34.80
N LEU A 132 -6.93 -0.59 -34.26
CA LEU A 132 -8.23 -0.22 -34.85
C LEU A 132 -8.46 1.30 -34.77
N GLU A 133 -8.05 1.95 -33.68
CA GLU A 133 -8.19 3.41 -33.48
C GLU A 133 -7.27 4.21 -34.42
N HIS A 134 -6.08 3.71 -34.77
CA HIS A 134 -5.21 4.35 -35.77
C HIS A 134 -5.70 4.20 -37.21
N ARG A 135 -6.68 3.32 -37.49
CA ARG A 135 -7.27 3.16 -38.85
C ARG A 135 -8.22 4.24 -39.23
N GLU A 136 -8.86 4.93 -38.30
CA GLU A 136 -9.78 6.02 -38.60
C GLU A 136 -9.09 7.26 -39.17
N THR A 137 -7.74 7.27 -39.16
CA THR A 137 -6.92 8.42 -39.59
C THR A 137 -6.06 8.18 -40.85
N GLN A 138 -6.06 6.98 -41.45
CA GLN A 138 -5.27 6.68 -42.65
C GLN A 138 -6.09 5.94 -43.71
N ASP A 139 -6.29 6.62 -44.86
CA ASP A 139 -6.82 6.07 -46.11
C ASP A 139 -5.99 4.86 -46.57
N SER A 140 -6.60 3.68 -46.69
CA SER A 140 -5.95 2.50 -47.25
C SER A 140 -6.78 1.89 -48.39
N SER A 141 -6.14 1.62 -49.50
CA SER A 141 -6.59 1.28 -50.83
C SER A 141 -7.40 -0.03 -51.02
N LEU A 142 -7.93 -0.63 -49.99
CA LEU A 142 -8.88 -1.77 -50.10
C LEU A 142 -9.99 -1.61 -49.06
N PRO A 143 -11.27 -1.82 -49.45
CA PRO A 143 -12.41 -1.67 -48.55
C PRO A 143 -12.33 -2.71 -47.38
N ASP A 144 -12.64 -2.27 -46.19
CA ASP A 144 -12.48 -3.07 -44.92
C ASP A 144 -13.33 -4.33 -44.87
N TRP A 145 -14.46 -4.35 -45.60
CA TRP A 145 -15.28 -5.56 -45.72
C TRP A 145 -14.54 -6.69 -46.42
N ALA A 146 -13.72 -6.42 -47.45
CA ALA A 146 -12.96 -7.43 -48.20
C ALA A 146 -11.82 -8.00 -47.36
N LYS A 147 -11.14 -7.16 -46.51
CA LYS A 147 -10.10 -7.62 -45.57
C LYS A 147 -10.70 -8.44 -44.45
N ASN A 148 -11.83 -8.04 -43.91
CA ASN A 148 -12.52 -8.77 -42.84
C ASN A 148 -13.08 -10.13 -43.33
N LEU A 149 -13.52 -10.20 -44.58
CA LEU A 149 -13.97 -11.43 -45.21
C LEU A 149 -12.81 -12.42 -45.43
N LEU A 150 -11.66 -11.94 -45.90
CA LEU A 150 -10.42 -12.72 -46.05
C LEU A 150 -9.90 -13.28 -44.73
N VAL A 151 -9.86 -12.43 -43.69
CA VAL A 151 -9.45 -12.86 -42.32
C VAL A 151 -10.45 -13.83 -41.72
N GLY A 152 -11.76 -13.62 -41.91
CA GLY A 152 -12.83 -14.51 -41.43
C GLY A 152 -12.81 -15.91 -42.06
N VAL A 153 -12.60 -15.98 -43.37
CA VAL A 153 -12.57 -17.23 -44.13
C VAL A 153 -11.27 -18.03 -43.88
N THR A 154 -10.13 -17.32 -43.77
CA THR A 154 -8.84 -18.00 -43.57
C THR A 154 -8.58 -18.40 -42.10
N ARG A 155 -9.39 -17.90 -41.14
CA ARG A 155 -9.25 -18.20 -39.70
C ARG A 155 -9.46 -19.69 -39.38
N LYS A 156 -10.17 -20.41 -40.21
CA LYS A 156 -10.43 -21.88 -40.07
C LYS A 156 -9.40 -22.75 -40.78
N LEU A 157 -8.45 -22.19 -41.54
CA LEU A 157 -7.44 -22.94 -42.27
C LEU A 157 -6.22 -23.30 -41.39
N PRO A 158 -5.47 -24.38 -41.72
CA PRO A 158 -4.22 -24.72 -41.02
C PRO A 158 -3.23 -23.57 -41.01
N LYS A 159 -2.38 -23.48 -39.95
CA LYS A 159 -1.46 -22.36 -39.67
C LYS A 159 -0.60 -21.86 -40.86
N GLY A 160 -0.33 -22.72 -41.85
CA GLY A 160 0.46 -22.38 -43.06
C GLY A 160 -0.30 -21.68 -44.17
N LEU A 161 -1.64 -21.62 -44.14
CA LEU A 161 -2.50 -21.04 -45.18
C LEU A 161 -3.31 -19.83 -44.67
N ARG A 162 -3.05 -19.32 -43.46
CA ARG A 162 -3.71 -18.14 -42.93
C ARG A 162 -3.05 -16.89 -43.52
N TYR A 163 -3.87 -16.02 -44.09
CA TYR A 163 -3.41 -14.65 -44.40
C TYR A 163 -3.17 -13.93 -43.09
N ILE A 164 -1.91 -13.76 -42.72
CA ILE A 164 -1.46 -13.00 -41.57
C ILE A 164 -1.03 -11.64 -42.10
N SER A 165 -1.79 -10.58 -41.79
CA SER A 165 -1.36 -9.22 -42.13
C SER A 165 -0.05 -8.89 -41.39
N ASP A 166 0.77 -7.99 -41.92
CA ASP A 166 2.01 -7.57 -41.26
C ASP A 166 1.74 -7.05 -39.82
N LYS A 167 0.57 -6.47 -39.60
CA LYS A 167 0.07 -6.04 -38.28
C LYS A 167 -0.15 -7.21 -37.31
N GLU A 168 -0.79 -8.27 -37.75
CA GLU A 168 -0.99 -9.47 -36.89
C GLU A 168 0.36 -10.15 -36.58
N ARG A 169 1.35 -10.04 -37.47
CA ARG A 169 2.74 -10.48 -37.20
C ARG A 169 3.37 -9.65 -36.09
N GLN A 170 3.19 -8.32 -36.07
CA GLN A 170 3.69 -7.46 -35.00
C GLN A 170 3.02 -7.79 -33.67
N VAL A 171 1.70 -8.01 -33.66
CA VAL A 171 0.96 -8.44 -32.45
C VAL A 171 1.49 -9.80 -31.97
N ASP A 172 1.66 -10.80 -32.85
CA ASP A 172 2.18 -12.12 -32.48
C ASP A 172 3.60 -12.01 -31.91
N GLN A 173 4.47 -11.23 -32.53
CA GLN A 173 5.82 -10.99 -32.04
C GLN A 173 5.81 -10.35 -30.65
N GLN A 174 5.00 -9.32 -30.44
CA GLN A 174 4.90 -8.64 -29.15
C GLN A 174 4.33 -9.57 -28.06
N VAL A 175 3.29 -10.36 -28.37
CA VAL A 175 2.73 -11.35 -27.45
C VAL A 175 3.77 -12.39 -27.06
N ARG A 176 4.59 -12.90 -28.02
CA ARG A 176 5.65 -13.87 -27.72
C ARG A 176 6.77 -13.27 -26.90
N ASN A 177 7.20 -12.04 -27.19
CA ASN A 177 8.20 -11.32 -26.40
C ASN A 177 7.74 -11.18 -24.95
N VAL A 178 6.50 -10.78 -24.73
CA VAL A 178 5.91 -10.66 -23.39
C VAL A 178 5.77 -12.03 -22.71
N ALA A 179 5.35 -13.07 -23.45
CA ALA A 179 5.25 -14.42 -22.92
C ALA A 179 6.60 -14.97 -22.50
N GLN A 180 7.66 -14.72 -23.27
CA GLN A 180 9.03 -15.09 -22.93
C GLN A 180 9.52 -14.34 -21.68
N LEU A 181 9.30 -13.02 -21.62
CA LEU A 181 9.67 -12.18 -20.49
C LEU A 181 9.07 -12.69 -19.16
N LEU A 182 7.83 -13.19 -19.24
CA LEU A 182 7.07 -13.70 -18.09
C LEU A 182 7.10 -15.22 -17.95
N GLN A 183 7.88 -15.93 -18.78
CA GLN A 183 8.02 -17.39 -18.78
C GLN A 183 6.66 -18.12 -18.92
N MET A 184 5.88 -17.72 -19.92
CA MET A 184 4.49 -18.23 -20.14
C MET A 184 4.28 -18.82 -21.53
N GLU A 185 5.30 -19.05 -22.34
CA GLU A 185 5.19 -19.48 -23.74
C GLU A 185 4.35 -20.77 -23.88
N THR A 186 4.53 -21.71 -22.94
CA THR A 186 3.79 -22.97 -22.92
C THR A 186 2.32 -22.83 -22.53
N LEU A 187 1.93 -21.67 -21.98
CA LEU A 187 0.58 -21.40 -21.48
C LEU A 187 -0.29 -20.62 -22.48
N LEU A 188 0.26 -20.13 -23.59
CA LEU A 188 -0.41 -19.22 -24.52
C LEU A 188 -1.77 -19.74 -25.03
N ASN A 189 -1.92 -21.04 -25.19
CA ASN A 189 -3.17 -21.67 -25.68
C ASN A 189 -4.16 -22.03 -24.58
N ARG A 190 -3.83 -21.83 -23.31
CA ARG A 190 -4.71 -22.18 -22.17
C ARG A 190 -5.74 -21.08 -21.92
N LEU A 191 -6.88 -21.48 -21.33
CA LEU A 191 -7.89 -20.56 -20.80
C LEU A 191 -7.57 -20.20 -19.35
N PRO A 192 -8.01 -19.02 -18.83
CA PRO A 192 -7.78 -18.57 -17.45
C PRO A 192 -8.19 -19.60 -16.38
N LYS A 193 -9.25 -20.37 -16.61
CA LYS A 193 -9.71 -21.43 -15.70
C LYS A 193 -8.74 -22.59 -15.52
N GLN A 194 -7.80 -22.75 -16.45
CA GLN A 194 -6.77 -23.82 -16.45
C GLN A 194 -5.47 -23.37 -15.81
N LEU A 195 -5.42 -22.16 -15.23
CA LEU A 195 -4.24 -21.53 -14.67
C LEU A 195 -4.30 -21.45 -13.16
N SER A 196 -3.14 -21.58 -12.50
CA SER A 196 -2.99 -21.25 -11.07
C SER A 196 -3.17 -19.74 -10.81
N GLY A 197 -3.31 -19.32 -9.55
CA GLY A 197 -3.41 -17.92 -9.17
C GLY A 197 -2.24 -17.08 -9.70
N GLY A 198 -1.00 -17.51 -9.47
CA GLY A 198 0.19 -16.81 -9.95
C GLY A 198 0.33 -16.82 -11.47
N GLN A 199 -0.14 -17.88 -12.17
CA GLN A 199 -0.18 -17.87 -13.62
C GLN A 199 -1.20 -16.86 -14.15
N ARG A 200 -2.40 -16.76 -13.55
CA ARG A 200 -3.40 -15.74 -13.90
C ARG A 200 -2.88 -14.33 -13.70
N GLN A 201 -2.15 -14.10 -12.61
CA GLN A 201 -1.52 -12.82 -12.35
C GLN A 201 -0.47 -12.46 -13.43
N ARG A 202 0.41 -13.40 -13.79
CA ARG A 202 1.38 -13.20 -14.89
C ARG A 202 0.70 -12.85 -16.21
N VAL A 203 -0.44 -13.47 -16.51
CA VAL A 203 -1.24 -13.11 -17.70
C VAL A 203 -1.78 -11.68 -17.60
N ALA A 204 -2.27 -11.25 -16.43
CA ALA A 204 -2.74 -9.88 -16.23
C ALA A 204 -1.61 -8.86 -16.38
N LEU A 205 -0.42 -9.14 -15.81
CA LEU A 205 0.78 -8.35 -16.03
C LEU A 205 1.17 -8.33 -17.52
N GLY A 206 1.17 -9.47 -18.19
CA GLY A 206 1.49 -9.55 -19.62
C GLY A 206 0.55 -8.72 -20.49
N ARG A 207 -0.75 -8.74 -20.20
CA ARG A 207 -1.73 -7.88 -20.88
C ARG A 207 -1.45 -6.40 -20.69
N ALA A 208 -1.01 -6.01 -19.49
CA ALA A 208 -0.67 -4.64 -19.17
C ALA A 208 0.64 -4.20 -19.87
N ILE A 209 1.70 -5.03 -19.79
CA ILE A 209 3.03 -4.76 -20.39
C ILE A 209 2.97 -4.69 -21.92
N ALA A 210 2.16 -5.55 -22.55
CA ALA A 210 2.10 -5.63 -24.01
C ALA A 210 1.80 -4.26 -24.68
N ARG A 211 1.09 -3.37 -23.99
CA ARG A 211 0.78 -2.03 -24.46
C ARG A 211 1.94 -1.03 -24.39
N ASN A 212 3.04 -1.40 -23.69
CA ASN A 212 4.17 -0.52 -23.39
C ASN A 212 3.73 0.83 -22.80
N PRO A 213 3.02 0.84 -21.65
CA PRO A 213 2.46 2.04 -21.06
C PRO A 213 3.53 2.92 -20.44
N GLN A 214 3.26 4.22 -20.30
CA GLN A 214 4.14 5.14 -19.58
C GLN A 214 4.09 4.92 -18.07
N VAL A 215 2.93 4.50 -17.53
CA VAL A 215 2.70 4.29 -16.10
C VAL A 215 1.98 2.97 -15.85
N PHE A 216 2.45 2.20 -14.88
CA PHE A 216 1.79 1.02 -14.35
C PHE A 216 1.06 1.33 -13.06
N LEU A 217 -0.21 0.93 -12.99
CA LEU A 217 -1.01 0.95 -11.78
C LEU A 217 -1.35 -0.48 -11.36
N MET A 218 -1.12 -0.82 -10.09
CA MET A 218 -1.40 -2.15 -9.55
C MET A 218 -2.22 -2.03 -8.27
N ASP A 219 -3.47 -2.52 -8.30
CA ASP A 219 -4.41 -2.48 -7.16
C ASP A 219 -4.42 -3.85 -6.46
N GLU A 220 -3.67 -3.98 -5.37
CA GLU A 220 -3.51 -5.19 -4.54
C GLU A 220 -3.32 -6.50 -5.34
N PRO A 221 -2.37 -6.56 -6.29
CA PRO A 221 -2.30 -7.67 -7.23
C PRO A 221 -1.89 -9.01 -6.59
N LEU A 222 -1.35 -9.02 -5.37
CA LEU A 222 -0.86 -10.21 -4.67
C LEU A 222 -1.83 -10.73 -3.59
N SER A 223 -2.93 -10.04 -3.31
CA SER A 223 -3.85 -10.36 -2.20
C SER A 223 -4.45 -11.77 -2.28
N ASN A 224 -4.63 -12.31 -3.49
CA ASN A 224 -5.25 -13.61 -3.74
C ASN A 224 -4.24 -14.78 -3.86
N LEU A 225 -2.97 -14.58 -3.46
CA LEU A 225 -1.92 -15.59 -3.51
C LEU A 225 -1.58 -16.13 -2.12
N ASP A 226 -1.16 -17.39 -2.06
CA ASP A 226 -0.56 -17.97 -0.86
C ASP A 226 0.79 -17.32 -0.53
N ALA A 227 1.28 -17.47 0.71
CA ALA A 227 2.45 -16.78 1.22
C ALA A 227 3.73 -17.06 0.40
N LYS A 228 3.96 -18.32 -0.01
CA LYS A 228 5.15 -18.72 -0.79
C LYS A 228 5.11 -18.07 -2.19
N LEU A 229 4.00 -18.23 -2.88
CA LEU A 229 3.83 -17.69 -4.23
C LEU A 229 3.84 -16.16 -4.22
N ARG A 230 3.33 -15.52 -3.15
CA ARG A 230 3.38 -14.08 -2.96
C ARG A 230 4.83 -13.57 -2.86
N ALA A 231 5.69 -14.26 -2.09
CA ALA A 231 7.10 -13.88 -1.96
C ALA A 231 7.87 -14.01 -3.30
N GLU A 232 7.65 -15.09 -4.04
CA GLU A 232 8.26 -15.31 -5.36
C GLU A 232 7.80 -14.26 -6.38
N THR A 233 6.49 -13.97 -6.40
CA THR A 233 5.91 -13.01 -7.35
C THR A 233 6.32 -11.58 -7.06
N ARG A 234 6.48 -11.18 -5.78
CA ARG A 234 7.06 -9.89 -5.40
C ARG A 234 8.40 -9.64 -6.07
N ALA A 235 9.32 -10.59 -5.91
CA ALA A 235 10.66 -10.48 -6.52
C ALA A 235 10.59 -10.38 -8.05
N GLN A 236 9.66 -11.13 -8.69
CA GLN A 236 9.45 -11.07 -10.13
C GLN A 236 8.93 -9.70 -10.59
N ILE A 237 7.96 -9.11 -9.87
CA ILE A 237 7.41 -7.79 -10.21
C ILE A 237 8.48 -6.70 -10.11
N VAL A 238 9.28 -6.69 -9.03
CA VAL A 238 10.37 -5.71 -8.84
C VAL A 238 11.43 -5.85 -9.95
N LYS A 239 11.85 -7.10 -10.24
CA LYS A 239 12.81 -7.36 -11.33
C LYS A 239 12.27 -6.87 -12.67
N LEU A 240 11.02 -7.17 -12.97
CA LEU A 240 10.33 -6.79 -14.19
C LEU A 240 10.24 -5.27 -14.33
N GLN A 241 9.81 -4.57 -13.29
CA GLN A 241 9.71 -3.10 -13.31
C GLN A 241 11.06 -2.44 -13.55
N ARG A 242 12.13 -2.92 -12.87
CA ARG A 242 13.50 -2.42 -13.09
C ARG A 242 13.99 -2.66 -14.51
N GLN A 243 13.66 -3.81 -15.09
CA GLN A 243 14.03 -4.15 -16.46
C GLN A 243 13.30 -3.27 -17.48
N LEU A 244 12.04 -2.94 -17.22
CA LEU A 244 11.22 -2.09 -18.08
C LEU A 244 11.47 -0.59 -17.84
N GLY A 245 11.95 -0.21 -16.64
CA GLY A 245 12.13 1.18 -16.21
C GLY A 245 10.83 1.98 -16.08
N THR A 246 9.67 1.33 -16.09
CA THR A 246 8.36 1.99 -16.13
C THR A 246 7.95 2.53 -14.77
N THR A 247 7.47 3.76 -14.70
CA THR A 247 6.90 4.36 -13.47
C THR A 247 5.75 3.50 -12.96
N THR A 248 5.82 3.07 -11.71
CA THR A 248 4.86 2.13 -11.14
C THR A 248 4.25 2.68 -9.85
N ILE A 249 2.92 2.62 -9.76
CA ILE A 249 2.17 2.92 -8.54
C ILE A 249 1.48 1.64 -8.09
N TYR A 250 1.89 1.17 -6.93
CA TYR A 250 1.46 -0.11 -6.36
C TYR A 250 0.67 0.13 -5.08
N VAL A 251 -0.54 -0.40 -5.01
CA VAL A 251 -1.39 -0.34 -3.80
C VAL A 251 -1.31 -1.67 -3.07
N THR A 252 -1.10 -1.63 -1.78
CA THR A 252 -1.16 -2.79 -0.89
C THR A 252 -1.65 -2.40 0.50
N HIS A 253 -2.10 -3.38 1.27
CA HIS A 253 -2.29 -3.29 2.72
C HIS A 253 -1.20 -4.08 3.47
N ASP A 254 -0.32 -4.80 2.77
CA ASP A 254 0.78 -5.59 3.33
C ASP A 254 2.03 -4.72 3.47
N GLN A 255 2.48 -4.50 4.72
CA GLN A 255 3.68 -3.72 5.02
C GLN A 255 4.95 -4.37 4.44
N THR A 256 5.02 -5.71 4.42
CA THR A 256 6.18 -6.43 3.89
C THR A 256 6.34 -6.18 2.39
N GLU A 257 5.22 -6.13 1.65
CA GLU A 257 5.23 -5.75 0.24
C GLU A 257 5.75 -4.32 0.08
N ALA A 258 5.19 -3.38 0.84
CA ALA A 258 5.60 -1.98 0.78
C ALA A 258 7.10 -1.79 1.06
N MET A 259 7.59 -2.39 2.15
CA MET A 259 8.99 -2.27 2.59
C MET A 259 10.00 -2.95 1.67
N THR A 260 9.58 -3.96 0.89
CA THR A 260 10.49 -4.75 0.04
C THR A 260 10.46 -4.37 -1.44
N MET A 261 9.38 -3.72 -1.91
CA MET A 261 9.20 -3.42 -3.32
C MET A 261 9.40 -1.94 -3.66
N GLY A 262 9.01 -1.03 -2.76
CA GLY A 262 9.00 0.40 -3.03
C GLY A 262 10.37 1.07 -2.97
N ASP A 263 10.66 1.93 -3.94
CA ASP A 263 11.73 2.92 -3.81
C ASP A 263 11.33 3.98 -2.77
N ARG A 264 10.07 4.45 -2.83
CA ARG A 264 9.42 5.23 -1.80
C ARG A 264 8.02 4.66 -1.51
N ILE A 265 7.58 4.94 -0.28
CA ILE A 265 6.27 4.54 0.23
C ILE A 265 5.50 5.79 0.64
N ALA A 266 4.26 5.93 0.18
CA ALA A 266 3.32 6.93 0.66
C ALA A 266 2.31 6.26 1.62
N ILE A 267 2.36 6.64 2.88
CA ILE A 267 1.44 6.15 3.91
C ILE A 267 0.19 7.01 3.91
N MET A 268 -0.95 6.39 3.69
CA MET A 268 -2.26 7.06 3.66
C MET A 268 -3.10 6.72 4.89
N ASN A 269 -3.74 7.73 5.44
CA ASN A 269 -4.75 7.58 6.49
C ASN A 269 -5.87 8.60 6.31
N GLN A 270 -7.13 8.18 6.45
CA GLN A 270 -8.32 9.06 6.38
C GLN A 270 -8.32 10.03 5.18
N GLY A 271 -7.91 9.52 4.01
CA GLY A 271 -7.90 10.29 2.78
C GLY A 271 -6.75 11.29 2.64
N GLN A 272 -5.73 11.22 3.48
CA GLN A 272 -4.55 12.09 3.47
C GLN A 272 -3.26 11.27 3.43
N ILE A 273 -2.20 11.83 2.86
CA ILE A 273 -0.84 11.31 2.96
C ILE A 273 -0.25 11.76 4.28
N GLN A 274 0.19 10.80 5.10
CA GLN A 274 0.83 11.05 6.40
C GLN A 274 2.33 11.26 6.27
N GLN A 275 2.97 10.47 5.41
CA GLN A 275 4.41 10.57 5.13
C GLN A 275 4.72 9.91 3.79
N VAL A 276 5.71 10.45 3.07
CA VAL A 276 6.31 9.84 1.88
C VAL A 276 7.82 9.78 2.09
N ALA A 277 8.40 8.59 2.12
CA ALA A 277 9.86 8.43 2.30
C ALA A 277 10.31 7.05 1.82
N SER A 278 11.63 6.80 1.82
CA SER A 278 12.19 5.48 1.62
C SER A 278 11.77 4.51 2.75
N PRO A 279 11.77 3.19 2.52
CA PRO A 279 11.38 2.20 3.54
C PRO A 279 12.13 2.37 4.86
N LEU A 280 13.44 2.50 4.83
CA LEU A 280 14.27 2.64 6.03
C LEU A 280 14.01 3.97 6.76
N GLU A 281 13.74 5.04 6.03
CA GLU A 281 13.42 6.34 6.63
C GLU A 281 12.08 6.30 7.35
N LEU A 282 11.04 5.70 6.76
CA LEU A 282 9.74 5.51 7.41
C LEU A 282 9.85 4.74 8.72
N TYR A 283 10.69 3.69 8.73
CA TYR A 283 10.91 2.85 9.89
C TYR A 283 11.68 3.56 11.00
N ASN A 284 12.75 4.29 10.64
CA ASN A 284 13.67 4.92 11.59
C ASN A 284 13.23 6.33 11.99
N ARG A 285 12.48 7.05 11.13
CA ARG A 285 12.07 8.44 11.34
C ARG A 285 10.58 8.63 10.97
N PRO A 286 9.66 7.95 11.64
CA PRO A 286 8.23 8.14 11.39
C PRO A 286 7.84 9.58 11.73
N ALA A 287 7.03 10.22 10.87
CA ALA A 287 6.63 11.62 11.02
C ALA A 287 5.65 11.85 12.17
N ASN A 288 4.86 10.84 12.53
CA ASN A 288 3.87 10.89 13.59
C ASN A 288 3.64 9.51 14.22
N ARG A 289 2.88 9.48 15.29
CA ARG A 289 2.53 8.25 16.02
C ARG A 289 1.83 7.22 15.13
N PHE A 290 0.91 7.66 14.27
CA PHE A 290 0.21 6.76 13.35
C PHE A 290 1.20 6.02 12.43
N VAL A 291 2.15 6.73 11.81
CA VAL A 291 3.17 6.12 10.95
C VAL A 291 4.04 5.14 11.73
N ALA A 292 4.43 5.50 12.96
CA ALA A 292 5.25 4.67 13.84
C ALA A 292 4.56 3.37 14.25
N GLU A 293 3.25 3.44 14.51
CA GLU A 293 2.39 2.29 14.83
C GLU A 293 2.11 1.43 13.60
N PHE A 294 1.83 2.07 12.47
CA PHE A 294 1.48 1.38 11.23
C PHE A 294 2.68 0.65 10.61
N ILE A 295 3.90 1.19 10.71
CA ILE A 295 5.11 0.59 10.11
C ILE A 295 5.88 -0.23 11.16
N GLY A 296 5.92 -1.52 10.94
CA GLY A 296 6.59 -2.53 11.77
C GLY A 296 5.64 -3.66 12.19
N SER A 297 6.15 -4.87 12.25
CA SER A 297 5.42 -6.05 12.71
C SER A 297 6.31 -6.84 13.67
N PRO A 298 5.96 -6.85 14.97
CA PRO A 298 4.86 -6.14 15.64
C PRO A 298 4.97 -4.62 15.61
N PRO A 299 3.86 -3.89 15.92
CA PRO A 299 3.85 -2.43 15.96
C PRO A 299 4.73 -1.84 17.06
N MET A 300 5.04 -0.54 16.97
CA MET A 300 5.78 0.19 17.99
C MET A 300 4.95 0.27 19.29
N ASN A 301 5.63 0.06 20.43
CA ASN A 301 5.04 0.26 21.75
C ASN A 301 5.03 1.73 22.13
N PHE A 302 3.97 2.20 22.81
CA PHE A 302 3.87 3.57 23.30
C PHE A 302 3.54 3.60 24.78
N ILE A 303 4.31 4.41 25.53
CA ILE A 303 4.02 4.68 26.96
C ILE A 303 4.16 6.19 27.26
N PRO A 304 3.32 6.75 28.12
CA PRO A 304 3.51 8.11 28.59
C PRO A 304 4.68 8.19 29.55
N VAL A 305 5.54 9.19 29.39
CA VAL A 305 6.67 9.47 30.30
C VAL A 305 6.75 10.96 30.60
N THR A 306 7.25 11.34 31.78
CA THR A 306 7.48 12.74 32.11
C THR A 306 8.92 13.08 31.80
N PHE A 307 9.14 14.16 31.02
CA PHE A 307 10.47 14.67 30.75
C PHE A 307 10.89 15.69 31.80
N HIS A 308 12.11 15.63 32.24
CA HIS A 308 12.75 16.58 33.14
C HIS A 308 14.07 17.07 32.53
N ALA A 309 14.18 18.36 32.32
CA ALA A 309 15.42 18.94 31.83
C ALA A 309 16.58 18.67 32.78
N PRO A 310 17.83 18.46 32.28
CA PRO A 310 18.19 18.56 30.86
C PRO A 310 17.86 17.29 30.01
N LEU A 311 17.90 16.05 30.57
CA LEU A 311 17.91 14.83 29.77
C LEU A 311 17.25 13.63 30.46
N LEU A 312 16.48 13.84 31.52
CA LEU A 312 15.89 12.74 32.29
C LEU A 312 14.43 12.49 31.86
N ILE A 313 14.10 11.26 31.54
CA ILE A 313 12.71 10.81 31.46
C ILE A 313 12.39 9.93 32.66
N THR A 314 11.16 10.08 33.18
CA THR A 314 10.66 9.30 34.31
C THR A 314 9.30 8.68 33.99
N HIS A 315 9.16 7.46 34.43
CA HIS A 315 7.89 6.73 34.53
C HIS A 315 7.76 6.21 35.95
N ASN A 316 6.59 5.79 36.39
CA ASN A 316 6.42 5.24 37.74
C ASN A 316 7.40 4.09 38.04
N ASN A 317 7.80 3.34 37.03
CA ASN A 317 8.56 2.10 37.16
C ASN A 317 10.04 2.23 36.74
N PHE A 318 10.45 3.29 36.05
CA PHE A 318 11.84 3.47 35.62
C PHE A 318 12.25 4.95 35.48
N ARG A 319 13.56 5.16 35.46
CA ARG A 319 14.18 6.47 35.15
C ARG A 319 15.29 6.25 34.15
N LEU A 320 15.35 7.03 33.09
CA LEU A 320 16.36 6.89 32.04
C LEU A 320 16.92 8.26 31.63
N THR A 321 18.24 8.34 31.58
CA THR A 321 18.94 9.52 31.04
C THR A 321 19.08 9.37 29.52
N LEU A 322 18.71 10.40 28.79
CA LEU A 322 18.78 10.46 27.33
C LEU A 322 20.14 10.94 26.83
N PRO A 323 20.52 10.64 25.58
CA PRO A 323 21.65 11.26 24.90
C PRO A 323 21.49 12.78 24.76
N GLU A 324 22.61 13.50 24.73
CA GLU A 324 22.66 14.97 24.64
C GLU A 324 21.94 15.55 23.43
N THR A 325 21.87 14.78 22.33
CA THR A 325 21.15 15.13 21.10
C THR A 325 19.67 15.48 21.32
N TRP A 326 19.07 15.04 22.43
CA TRP A 326 17.68 15.31 22.78
C TRP A 326 17.45 16.61 23.56
N GLU A 327 18.50 17.19 24.18
CA GLU A 327 18.35 18.35 25.08
C GLU A 327 17.56 19.47 24.44
N THR A 328 18.03 19.95 23.28
CA THR A 328 17.41 21.09 22.59
C THR A 328 15.96 20.82 22.18
N SER A 329 15.67 19.60 21.68
CA SER A 329 14.36 19.26 21.14
C SER A 329 13.31 19.03 22.22
N LEU A 330 13.71 18.49 23.38
CA LEU A 330 12.81 18.18 24.47
C LEU A 330 12.69 19.29 25.52
N ARG A 331 13.56 20.30 25.49
CA ARG A 331 13.58 21.38 26.50
C ARG A 331 12.23 22.07 26.71
N LYS A 332 11.45 22.24 25.64
CA LYS A 332 10.10 22.84 25.71
C LYS A 332 9.06 21.99 26.45
N TYR A 333 9.35 20.71 26.67
CA TYR A 333 8.49 19.77 27.37
C TYR A 333 8.90 19.52 28.82
N ASP A 334 9.75 20.39 29.42
CA ASP A 334 10.18 20.21 30.81
C ASP A 334 8.97 20.08 31.74
N LYS A 335 9.01 19.07 32.60
CA LYS A 335 7.93 18.65 33.53
C LYS A 335 6.59 18.31 32.88
N GLN A 336 6.58 18.06 31.57
CA GLN A 336 5.38 17.66 30.83
C GLN A 336 5.43 16.17 30.47
N THR A 337 4.27 15.60 30.28
CA THR A 337 4.12 14.23 29.76
C THR A 337 4.29 14.25 28.25
N ILE A 338 5.16 13.37 27.74
CA ILE A 338 5.38 13.09 26.32
C ILE A 338 5.16 11.61 26.07
N ILE A 339 4.95 11.20 24.81
CA ILE A 339 4.77 9.78 24.45
C ILE A 339 6.11 9.21 24.03
N LEU A 340 6.57 8.18 24.75
CA LEU A 340 7.76 7.40 24.39
C LEU A 340 7.35 6.23 23.49
N GLY A 341 7.96 6.14 22.31
CA GLY A 341 7.83 5.04 21.36
C GLY A 341 9.04 4.10 21.40
N MET A 342 8.79 2.80 21.46
CA MET A 342 9.82 1.76 21.55
C MET A 342 9.50 0.62 20.57
N ARG A 343 10.43 0.27 19.69
CA ARG A 343 10.28 -0.90 18.83
C ARG A 343 10.44 -2.19 19.64
N PRO A 344 9.64 -3.25 19.37
CA PRO A 344 9.73 -4.53 20.08
C PRO A 344 11.14 -5.14 20.11
N GLU A 345 11.90 -5.03 19.04
CA GLU A 345 13.26 -5.54 18.89
C GLU A 345 14.33 -4.70 19.60
N HIS A 346 14.00 -3.50 20.07
CA HIS A 346 14.89 -2.63 20.84
C HIS A 346 14.70 -2.77 22.37
N LEU A 347 13.75 -3.60 22.79
CA LEU A 347 13.54 -3.98 24.18
C LEU A 347 14.33 -5.26 24.48
N ILE A 348 15.34 -5.15 25.32
CA ILE A 348 16.28 -6.25 25.58
C ILE A 348 16.08 -6.80 26.99
N LEU A 349 16.00 -8.12 27.13
CA LEU A 349 15.96 -8.79 28.45
C LEU A 349 17.19 -8.41 29.27
N SER A 350 16.96 -7.98 30.51
CA SER A 350 17.99 -7.44 31.37
C SER A 350 17.78 -7.83 32.84
N VAL A 351 18.61 -7.30 33.74
CA VAL A 351 18.53 -7.51 35.19
C VAL A 351 17.75 -6.37 35.85
N PRO A 352 17.31 -6.58 37.12
CA PRO A 352 16.69 -5.50 37.90
C PRO A 352 17.61 -4.28 38.01
N ALA A 353 17.12 -3.13 37.55
CA ALA A 353 17.80 -1.85 37.69
C ALA A 353 16.77 -0.71 37.56
N THR A 354 17.04 0.44 38.18
CA THR A 354 16.16 1.61 38.13
C THR A 354 15.92 2.17 36.72
N LYS A 355 16.81 1.88 35.79
CA LYS A 355 16.72 2.28 34.36
C LYS A 355 15.96 1.26 33.49
N ASN A 356 15.67 0.07 34.02
CA ASN A 356 15.01 -1.01 33.29
C ASN A 356 13.53 -1.08 33.66
N LEU A 357 12.69 -1.40 32.69
CA LEU A 357 11.25 -1.50 32.85
C LEU A 357 10.88 -2.89 33.39
N PRO A 358 10.29 -2.99 34.61
CA PRO A 358 9.79 -4.25 35.12
C PRO A 358 8.49 -4.63 34.44
N VAL A 359 8.39 -5.88 33.97
CA VAL A 359 7.22 -6.38 33.24
C VAL A 359 6.87 -7.80 33.70
N LYS A 360 5.60 -8.17 33.50
CA LYS A 360 5.10 -9.54 33.67
C LYS A 360 4.62 -10.08 32.32
N VAL A 361 5.00 -11.30 32.01
CA VAL A 361 4.65 -11.98 30.75
C VAL A 361 3.21 -12.51 30.83
N ASP A 362 2.37 -12.12 29.86
CA ASP A 362 1.00 -12.62 29.75
C ASP A 362 0.82 -13.63 28.61
N LEU A 363 1.59 -13.48 27.53
CA LEU A 363 1.52 -14.36 26.36
C LEU A 363 2.91 -14.56 25.78
N VAL A 364 3.18 -15.78 25.28
CA VAL A 364 4.40 -16.12 24.54
C VAL A 364 4.00 -16.76 23.22
N GLU A 365 4.43 -16.16 22.09
CA GLU A 365 4.20 -16.64 20.73
C GLU A 365 5.54 -17.06 20.12
N ASN A 366 5.75 -18.36 19.93
CA ASN A 366 6.97 -18.89 19.34
C ASN A 366 6.77 -19.13 17.84
N LEU A 367 7.47 -18.38 16.99
CA LEU A 367 7.41 -18.53 15.54
C LEU A 367 8.56 -19.34 14.94
N GLY A 368 9.40 -19.94 15.80
CA GLY A 368 10.55 -20.77 15.40
C GLY A 368 11.83 -19.98 15.20
N ASN A 369 11.81 -18.90 14.44
CA ASN A 369 12.96 -18.01 14.23
C ASN A 369 13.03 -16.85 15.25
N ASP A 370 11.89 -16.48 15.81
CA ASP A 370 11.73 -15.43 16.83
C ASP A 370 10.65 -15.84 17.81
N SER A 371 10.71 -15.30 19.04
CA SER A 371 9.62 -15.38 20.01
C SER A 371 9.12 -13.97 20.34
N PHE A 372 7.80 -13.80 20.38
CA PHE A 372 7.15 -12.55 20.74
C PHE A 372 6.48 -12.72 22.10
N LEU A 373 6.71 -11.74 22.98
CA LEU A 373 6.10 -11.69 24.29
C LEU A 373 5.09 -10.54 24.33
N ALA A 374 3.86 -10.80 24.74
CA ALA A 374 2.97 -9.75 25.20
C ALA A 374 3.15 -9.61 26.71
N VAL A 375 3.59 -8.42 27.16
CA VAL A 375 3.93 -8.17 28.56
C VAL A 375 3.17 -6.97 29.10
N ARG A 376 2.82 -7.02 30.40
CA ARG A 376 2.30 -5.86 31.12
C ARG A 376 3.38 -5.24 31.98
N ILE A 377 3.37 -3.91 32.06
CA ILE A 377 4.22 -3.20 33.02
C ILE A 377 3.77 -3.60 34.42
N SER A 378 4.70 -4.09 35.25
CA SER A 378 4.40 -4.44 36.63
C SER A 378 4.14 -3.18 37.44
N PRO A 379 2.94 -2.98 38.01
CA PRO A 379 2.69 -1.84 38.87
C PRO A 379 3.50 -1.98 40.15
N PRO A 380 3.92 -0.86 40.79
CA PRO A 380 4.26 -0.88 42.19
C PRO A 380 3.03 -1.44 42.97
N GLU A 381 3.24 -2.19 44.02
CA GLU A 381 2.22 -3.02 44.74
C GLU A 381 0.91 -2.32 45.15
N SER A 382 0.77 -1.02 44.92
CA SER A 382 -0.36 -0.19 45.41
C SER A 382 -1.32 0.39 44.38
N GLN A 383 -1.17 0.14 43.06
CA GLN A 383 -2.09 0.73 42.06
C GLN A 383 -2.44 -0.26 40.93
N ILE A 384 -3.55 -0.98 41.12
CA ILE A 384 -4.24 -1.69 40.04
C ILE A 384 -5.11 -0.68 39.29
N THR A 385 -4.58 -0.03 38.27
CA THR A 385 -5.40 0.68 37.28
C THR A 385 -5.58 -0.22 36.07
N HIS A 386 -6.81 -0.49 35.71
CA HIS A 386 -7.25 -1.33 34.57
C HIS A 386 -6.99 -0.66 33.22
N THR A 387 -5.76 -0.23 32.95
CA THR A 387 -5.37 0.15 31.58
C THR A 387 -4.46 -0.94 31.06
N ASP A 388 -5.05 -1.85 30.27
CA ASP A 388 -4.37 -2.97 29.60
C ASP A 388 -3.40 -2.48 28.50
N ASN A 389 -2.33 -1.79 28.90
CA ASN A 389 -1.25 -1.44 27.98
C ASN A 389 -0.27 -2.63 27.90
N TYR A 390 -0.57 -3.56 26.99
CA TYR A 390 0.38 -4.61 26.62
C TYR A 390 1.49 -4.01 25.78
N LEU A 391 2.73 -4.38 26.13
CA LEU A 391 3.90 -4.12 25.30
C LEU A 391 4.27 -5.40 24.55
N GLN A 392 4.65 -5.26 23.29
CA GLN A 392 5.20 -6.34 22.50
C GLN A 392 6.73 -6.32 22.62
N VAL A 393 7.33 -7.48 22.88
CA VAL A 393 8.79 -7.64 22.99
C VAL A 393 9.21 -8.77 22.06
N ARG A 394 10.24 -8.55 21.25
CA ARG A 394 10.85 -9.60 20.43
C ARG A 394 12.10 -10.12 21.13
N ILE A 395 12.16 -11.43 21.30
CA ILE A 395 13.32 -12.11 21.90
C ILE A 395 13.84 -13.23 20.99
N PRO A 396 15.12 -13.59 21.08
CA PRO A 396 15.66 -14.76 20.40
C PRO A 396 14.94 -16.06 20.85
N PRO A 397 14.77 -17.04 19.95
CA PRO A 397 13.97 -18.25 20.23
C PRO A 397 14.62 -19.21 21.23
N ASP A 398 15.92 -19.08 21.49
CA ASP A 398 16.69 -19.84 22.47
C ASP A 398 16.47 -19.39 23.93
N ARG A 399 15.80 -18.26 24.13
CA ARG A 399 15.45 -17.76 25.46
C ARG A 399 14.12 -18.36 25.91
N LEU A 400 14.21 -19.26 26.89
CA LEU A 400 13.03 -19.86 27.51
C LEU A 400 12.39 -18.85 28.48
N VAL A 401 11.20 -18.41 28.16
CA VAL A 401 10.37 -17.50 28.95
C VAL A 401 8.98 -18.10 29.06
N GLY A 402 8.43 -18.15 30.28
CA GLY A 402 7.09 -18.65 30.57
C GLY A 402 6.06 -17.54 30.81
N VAL A 403 4.79 -17.87 30.61
CA VAL A 403 3.69 -17.03 31.04
C VAL A 403 3.71 -16.86 32.54
N GLY A 404 3.61 -15.63 33.04
CA GLY A 404 3.68 -15.28 34.45
C GLY A 404 5.06 -14.85 34.93
N ASP A 405 6.12 -15.06 34.12
CA ASP A 405 7.46 -14.64 34.47
C ASP A 405 7.56 -13.14 34.68
N GLN A 406 8.35 -12.73 35.68
CA GLN A 406 8.72 -11.34 35.90
C GLN A 406 10.07 -11.07 35.24
N LEU A 407 10.10 -10.08 34.33
CA LEU A 407 11.27 -9.73 33.55
C LEU A 407 11.58 -8.23 33.69
N TRP A 408 12.80 -7.86 33.37
CA TRP A 408 13.24 -6.48 33.25
C TRP A 408 13.69 -6.22 31.82
N LEU A 409 13.17 -5.15 31.23
CA LEU A 409 13.49 -4.74 29.87
C LEU A 409 14.42 -3.52 29.91
N SER A 410 15.58 -3.65 29.31
CA SER A 410 16.48 -2.52 29.07
C SER A 410 16.04 -1.80 27.81
N LEU A 411 15.95 -0.46 27.91
CA LEU A 411 15.64 0.43 26.80
C LEU A 411 16.94 0.96 26.20
N ASN A 412 17.08 0.88 24.87
CA ASN A 412 18.23 1.48 24.18
C ASN A 412 17.97 2.98 23.94
N PRO A 413 18.70 3.91 24.64
CA PRO A 413 18.39 5.34 24.56
C PRO A 413 18.55 5.97 23.16
N GLU A 414 19.39 5.37 22.30
CA GLU A 414 19.63 5.87 20.93
C GLU A 414 18.56 5.42 19.93
N LYS A 415 17.70 4.46 20.31
CA LYS A 415 16.65 3.89 19.49
C LYS A 415 15.24 4.25 19.94
N LEU A 416 15.13 5.24 20.82
CA LEU A 416 13.85 5.74 21.31
C LEU A 416 13.26 6.76 20.35
N HIS A 417 11.93 6.79 20.32
CA HIS A 417 11.16 7.79 19.60
C HIS A 417 10.31 8.58 20.58
N PHE A 418 10.12 9.86 20.32
CA PHE A 418 9.25 10.70 21.14
C PHE A 418 8.20 11.37 20.28
N PHE A 419 6.99 11.47 20.83
CA PHE A 419 5.86 12.10 20.15
C PHE A 419 5.19 13.12 21.06
N ASP A 420 4.78 14.21 20.45
CA ASP A 420 3.98 15.25 21.11
C ASP A 420 2.61 14.67 21.49
N PRO A 421 2.15 14.82 22.73
CA PRO A 421 0.92 14.19 23.21
C PRO A 421 -0.35 14.80 22.61
N GLN A 422 -0.30 16.02 22.07
CA GLN A 422 -1.46 16.73 21.53
C GLN A 422 -1.56 16.57 20.00
N THR A 423 -0.42 16.75 19.31
CA THR A 423 -0.37 16.73 17.84
C THR A 423 -0.02 15.36 17.28
N GLU A 424 0.41 14.42 18.13
CA GLU A 424 0.95 13.10 17.77
C GLU A 424 2.16 13.16 16.82
N SER A 425 2.69 14.35 16.55
CA SER A 425 3.85 14.55 15.69
C SER A 425 5.12 14.04 16.37
N ALA A 426 6.02 13.44 15.58
CA ALA A 426 7.31 13.00 16.09
C ALA A 426 8.21 14.18 16.49
N ILE A 427 8.91 14.00 17.58
CA ILE A 427 9.96 14.90 18.06
C ILE A 427 11.30 14.27 17.66
N PHE A 428 12.09 14.96 16.86
CA PHE A 428 13.39 14.46 16.41
C PHE A 428 14.54 15.10 17.19
N PRO A 429 15.62 14.33 17.48
CA PRO A 429 16.84 14.92 18.04
C PRO A 429 17.44 15.93 17.04
N ARG A 430 18.07 16.98 17.56
CA ARG A 430 18.86 17.91 16.75
C ARG A 430 20.33 17.51 16.85
N ASN A 431 20.96 17.36 15.70
CA ASN A 431 22.41 17.20 15.59
C ASN A 431 23.11 18.49 15.94
#